data_52447f9c8a8da5ebd28d8c2dadf8b7b7
#
_entry.id   52447f9c8a8da5ebd28d8c2dadf8b7b7
#
_cell.length_a   1.000
_cell.length_b   1.000
_cell.length_c   1.000
_cell.angle_alpha   90.00
_cell.angle_beta   90.00
_cell.angle_gamma   90.00
#
_symmetry.space_group_name_H-M   'P 1'
#
loop_
_entity.id
_entity.type
_entity.pdbx_description
1 polymer ?
#
loop_
_entity_poly.entity_id
_entity_poly.type
_entity_poly.pdbx_seq_one_letter_code
_entity_poly.pdbx_strand_id
1 'polypeptide(L)'
;MGKSHLNNNYFEELINIGISLSKEKNINVLLENILTQARKISNSDGGTLYIANKEFTKLEFVIMQNKSKNIFLGGTKAPVPKTIYPVKLYNPETNEPNHKNVSAVCALRNKTIKIDDAYKNKDYDFEGTKGFDERHDYYSKCFLNIPMKDHKDNVIGVIQLLNPIESGKIIDYSKEIIKVIESLSSQASIALTNQMLIEEQKNLFKSFIKLVAEALEHKDATTGGHCNRVPEITMMIANAINDAKKGAFKGFKFNEEEMEELFVAGWLHDFGKVATPEHVMNKSTKLEGLYDKIDQIKVRFEVLKRDIKIKYYDLIYKNNDKSLKNKINEEINKADKDLEFIIKCNTGGEFFSDELKERVKNISKYKIYFNGKFQNILTDEEVDFLTLERGTLSKKERQIMEDHVSLTYELLDKLPYPKHLNNVPFYAGCHHEKINGEGYPNGYSGDELPIQARIIALADVFEGLTAPDRPYKDGYPLSKAMNILRFMTLDNELDKDIYNLFINQKVYLKYAEENIKDSQIDKINEKELLV
;
A
#
# COMPACT_ATOMS: atom_id res chain seq x y z
N MET A 1 46.72 -34.17 -26.93
CA MET A 1 46.34 -32.74 -27.07
C MET A 1 44.82 -32.47 -27.08
N GLY A 2 43.94 -33.41 -27.47
CA GLY A 2 42.49 -33.12 -27.54
C GLY A 2 41.74 -32.97 -26.21
N LYS A 3 42.16 -33.56 -25.11
CA LYS A 3 41.46 -33.48 -23.80
C LYS A 3 41.64 -32.13 -23.07
N SER A 4 42.76 -31.43 -23.32
CA SER A 4 43.00 -30.12 -22.64
C SER A 4 42.20 -28.99 -23.29
N HIS A 5 41.93 -29.02 -24.57
CA HIS A 5 41.12 -28.01 -25.28
C HIS A 5 39.63 -28.13 -24.97
N LEU A 6 39.10 -29.34 -24.81
CA LEU A 6 37.70 -29.56 -24.39
C LEU A 6 37.44 -29.05 -22.97
N ASN A 7 38.37 -29.24 -22.02
CA ASN A 7 38.23 -28.72 -20.66
C ASN A 7 38.25 -27.20 -20.56
N ASN A 8 39.04 -26.51 -21.35
CA ASN A 8 39.09 -25.05 -21.37
C ASN A 8 37.79 -24.44 -21.90
N ASN A 9 37.15 -25.03 -22.88
CA ASN A 9 35.93 -24.51 -23.47
C ASN A 9 34.73 -24.58 -22.50
N TYR A 10 34.59 -25.69 -21.75
CA TYR A 10 33.53 -25.84 -20.73
C TYR A 10 33.76 -24.88 -19.54
N PHE A 11 35.00 -24.60 -19.18
CA PHE A 11 35.32 -23.69 -18.09
C PHE A 11 34.97 -22.23 -18.44
N GLU A 12 35.34 -21.76 -19.64
CA GLU A 12 34.94 -20.43 -20.11
C GLU A 12 33.41 -20.30 -20.25
N GLU A 13 32.74 -21.33 -20.71
CA GLU A 13 31.27 -21.36 -20.86
C GLU A 13 30.59 -21.28 -19.48
N LEU A 14 31.07 -22.04 -18.47
CA LEU A 14 30.56 -21.96 -17.09
C LEU A 14 30.73 -20.58 -16.47
N ILE A 15 31.88 -19.94 -16.67
CA ILE A 15 32.13 -18.57 -16.17
C ILE A 15 31.12 -17.59 -16.80
N ASN A 16 30.97 -17.64 -18.14
CA ASN A 16 30.06 -16.75 -18.85
C ASN A 16 28.61 -16.96 -18.43
N ILE A 17 28.19 -18.19 -18.22
CA ILE A 17 26.85 -18.51 -17.71
C ILE A 17 26.68 -17.99 -16.29
N GLY A 18 27.65 -18.21 -15.39
CA GLY A 18 27.60 -17.70 -14.03
C GLY A 18 27.45 -16.16 -13.98
N ILE A 19 28.20 -15.44 -14.82
CA ILE A 19 28.08 -13.99 -14.97
C ILE A 19 26.68 -13.60 -15.50
N SER A 20 26.16 -14.34 -16.48
CA SER A 20 24.82 -14.06 -17.04
C SER A 20 23.72 -14.31 -16.01
N LEU A 21 23.78 -15.42 -15.27
CA LEU A 21 22.80 -15.76 -14.23
C LEU A 21 22.82 -14.74 -13.07
N SER A 22 24.01 -14.26 -12.70
CA SER A 22 24.14 -13.29 -11.59
C SER A 22 23.65 -11.87 -11.93
N LYS A 23 23.55 -11.53 -13.22
CA LYS A 23 23.04 -10.23 -13.70
C LYS A 23 21.52 -10.22 -13.94
N GLU A 24 20.91 -11.39 -14.03
CA GLU A 24 19.47 -11.50 -14.34
C GLU A 24 18.64 -11.11 -13.11
N LYS A 25 17.80 -10.09 -13.28
CA LYS A 25 16.91 -9.59 -12.24
C LYS A 25 15.53 -10.27 -12.25
N ASN A 26 15.11 -10.76 -13.43
CA ASN A 26 13.81 -11.41 -13.57
C ASN A 26 13.92 -12.90 -13.25
N ILE A 27 13.25 -13.34 -12.19
CA ILE A 27 13.30 -14.73 -11.72
C ILE A 27 12.82 -15.72 -12.79
N ASN A 28 11.82 -15.38 -13.59
CA ASN A 28 11.29 -16.26 -14.63
C ASN A 28 12.31 -16.46 -15.78
N VAL A 29 12.99 -15.39 -16.17
CA VAL A 29 14.09 -15.43 -17.15
C VAL A 29 15.27 -16.21 -16.60
N LEU A 30 15.60 -16.01 -15.31
CA LEU A 30 16.66 -16.74 -14.62
C LEU A 30 16.41 -18.25 -14.64
N LEU A 31 15.21 -18.69 -14.24
CA LEU A 31 14.82 -20.10 -14.21
C LEU A 31 14.86 -20.74 -15.60
N GLU A 32 14.36 -20.02 -16.62
CA GLU A 32 14.41 -20.48 -18.02
C GLU A 32 15.85 -20.63 -18.51
N ASN A 33 16.72 -19.66 -18.18
CA ASN A 33 18.14 -19.69 -18.54
C ASN A 33 18.87 -20.83 -17.87
N ILE A 34 18.64 -21.09 -16.59
CA ILE A 34 19.25 -22.21 -15.83
C ILE A 34 19.02 -23.51 -16.57
N LEU A 35 17.77 -23.86 -16.88
CA LEU A 35 17.46 -25.11 -17.53
C LEU A 35 17.97 -25.16 -18.97
N THR A 36 17.87 -24.06 -19.71
CA THR A 36 18.35 -23.96 -21.10
C THR A 36 19.86 -24.19 -21.18
N GLN A 37 20.65 -23.61 -20.29
CA GLN A 37 22.10 -23.79 -20.26
C GLN A 37 22.48 -25.21 -19.82
N ALA A 38 21.81 -25.75 -18.80
CA ALA A 38 22.04 -27.13 -18.36
C ALA A 38 21.81 -28.14 -19.50
N ARG A 39 20.71 -27.95 -20.25
CA ARG A 39 20.40 -28.78 -21.42
C ARG A 39 21.44 -28.63 -22.55
N LYS A 40 21.87 -27.39 -22.84
CA LYS A 40 22.88 -27.14 -23.90
C LYS A 40 24.21 -27.80 -23.58
N ILE A 41 24.75 -27.59 -22.40
CA ILE A 41 26.03 -28.14 -21.96
C ILE A 41 26.01 -29.67 -21.99
N SER A 42 24.90 -30.27 -21.54
CA SER A 42 24.76 -31.73 -21.47
C SER A 42 24.26 -32.38 -22.78
N ASN A 43 23.99 -31.59 -23.82
CA ASN A 43 23.30 -32.02 -25.04
C ASN A 43 21.99 -32.76 -24.77
N SER A 44 21.31 -32.46 -23.66
CA SER A 44 20.05 -33.11 -23.28
C SER A 44 18.89 -32.64 -24.16
N ASP A 45 18.08 -33.58 -24.65
CA ASP A 45 16.91 -33.27 -25.45
C ASP A 45 15.79 -32.64 -24.63
N GLY A 46 15.59 -33.13 -23.41
CA GLY A 46 14.60 -32.61 -22.46
C GLY A 46 15.19 -32.23 -21.11
N GLY A 47 14.42 -31.46 -20.38
CA GLY A 47 14.72 -31.15 -18.98
C GLY A 47 13.54 -30.52 -18.27
N THR A 48 13.58 -30.62 -16.95
CA THR A 48 12.61 -30.03 -16.03
C THR A 48 13.33 -29.38 -14.88
N LEU A 49 12.91 -28.18 -14.51
CA LEU A 49 13.36 -27.51 -13.31
C LEU A 49 12.23 -27.54 -12.27
N TYR A 50 12.54 -28.08 -11.12
CA TYR A 50 11.66 -28.12 -9.96
C TYR A 50 12.15 -27.16 -8.90
N ILE A 51 11.22 -26.50 -8.22
CA ILE A 51 11.49 -25.72 -7.00
C ILE A 51 10.77 -26.37 -5.82
N ALA A 52 11.45 -26.48 -4.69
CA ALA A 52 10.84 -26.97 -3.47
C ALA A 52 9.97 -25.85 -2.85
N ASN A 53 8.80 -26.23 -2.32
CA ASN A 53 8.00 -25.28 -1.54
C ASN A 53 8.68 -24.97 -0.19
N LYS A 54 8.24 -23.89 0.47
CA LYS A 54 8.84 -23.41 1.74
C LYS A 54 8.87 -24.49 2.85
N GLU A 55 7.84 -25.33 2.92
CA GLU A 55 7.70 -26.39 3.89
C GLU A 55 8.48 -27.66 3.51
N PHE A 56 9.14 -27.68 2.37
CA PHE A 56 9.86 -28.83 1.84
C PHE A 56 9.01 -30.11 1.79
N THR A 57 7.76 -29.99 1.37
CA THR A 57 6.81 -31.10 1.26
C THR A 57 6.59 -31.58 -0.17
N LYS A 58 6.88 -30.73 -1.15
CA LYS A 58 6.69 -30.99 -2.60
C LYS A 58 7.70 -30.24 -3.46
N LEU A 59 7.93 -30.76 -4.65
CA LEU A 59 8.64 -30.10 -5.74
C LEU A 59 7.62 -29.63 -6.80
N GLU A 60 7.59 -28.34 -7.08
CA GLU A 60 6.72 -27.73 -8.08
C GLU A 60 7.44 -27.68 -9.44
N PHE A 61 6.73 -28.00 -10.50
CA PHE A 61 7.23 -27.84 -11.86
C PHE A 61 7.22 -26.36 -12.22
N VAL A 62 8.39 -25.78 -12.45
CA VAL A 62 8.47 -24.34 -12.81
C VAL A 62 8.88 -24.13 -14.26
N ILE A 63 9.78 -24.93 -14.80
CA ILE A 63 10.17 -24.92 -16.21
C ILE A 63 10.18 -26.34 -16.76
N MET A 64 9.64 -26.56 -17.93
CA MET A 64 9.73 -27.79 -18.69
C MET A 64 10.10 -27.49 -20.13
N GLN A 65 11.13 -28.14 -20.62
CA GLN A 65 11.63 -28.01 -21.99
C GLN A 65 11.88 -29.37 -22.63
N ASN A 66 11.40 -29.57 -23.85
CA ASN A 66 11.78 -30.71 -24.69
C ASN A 66 11.95 -30.24 -26.14
N LYS A 67 13.16 -30.35 -26.66
CA LYS A 67 13.55 -29.80 -27.97
C LYS A 67 12.92 -30.56 -29.12
N SER A 68 13.00 -31.90 -29.11
CA SER A 68 12.49 -32.73 -30.20
C SER A 68 10.97 -32.69 -30.33
N LYS A 69 10.25 -32.42 -29.22
CA LYS A 69 8.78 -32.31 -29.22
C LYS A 69 8.30 -30.86 -29.21
N ASN A 70 9.22 -29.88 -29.27
CA ASN A 70 8.92 -28.44 -29.24
C ASN A 70 8.05 -28.02 -28.05
N ILE A 71 8.33 -28.58 -26.84
CA ILE A 71 7.63 -28.26 -25.59
C ILE A 71 8.47 -27.28 -24.81
N PHE A 72 7.89 -26.10 -24.52
CA PHE A 72 8.50 -25.06 -23.70
C PHE A 72 7.42 -24.45 -22.79
N LEU A 73 7.46 -24.79 -21.50
CA LEU A 73 6.47 -24.37 -20.50
C LEU A 73 7.17 -23.71 -19.31
N GLY A 74 6.49 -22.74 -18.70
CA GLY A 74 6.99 -21.96 -17.58
C GLY A 74 7.89 -20.79 -17.99
N GLY A 75 8.39 -20.04 -17.00
CA GLY A 75 9.24 -18.87 -17.24
C GLY A 75 8.52 -17.76 -18.00
N THR A 76 9.08 -17.37 -19.14
CA THR A 76 8.50 -16.36 -20.06
C THR A 76 7.55 -16.96 -21.10
N LYS A 77 7.39 -18.28 -21.12
CA LYS A 77 6.56 -19.02 -22.07
C LYS A 77 5.18 -19.34 -21.50
N ALA A 78 4.46 -20.26 -22.14
CA ALA A 78 3.16 -20.70 -21.66
C ALA A 78 3.26 -21.26 -20.22
N PRO A 79 2.30 -20.97 -19.34
CA PRO A 79 2.33 -21.48 -17.98
C PRO A 79 2.28 -23.01 -17.96
N VAL A 80 2.91 -23.61 -16.93
CA VAL A 80 2.81 -25.05 -16.70
C VAL A 80 1.34 -25.40 -16.44
N PRO A 81 0.73 -26.35 -17.19
CA PRO A 81 -0.66 -26.71 -17.01
C PRO A 81 -0.96 -27.24 -15.63
N LYS A 82 -2.11 -26.88 -15.05
CA LYS A 82 -2.57 -27.37 -13.73
C LYS A 82 -2.79 -28.90 -13.68
N THR A 83 -2.80 -29.56 -14.81
CA THR A 83 -2.86 -31.03 -14.93
C THR A 83 -1.54 -31.71 -14.63
N ILE A 84 -0.43 -30.94 -14.56
CA ILE A 84 0.88 -31.44 -14.12
C ILE A 84 0.97 -31.23 -12.62
N TYR A 85 0.80 -32.31 -11.86
CA TYR A 85 0.80 -32.27 -10.40
C TYR A 85 2.23 -32.19 -9.83
N PRO A 86 2.44 -31.42 -8.75
CA PRO A 86 3.72 -31.37 -8.06
C PRO A 86 4.18 -32.75 -7.58
N VAL A 87 5.49 -32.98 -7.55
CA VAL A 87 6.07 -34.18 -7.00
C VAL A 87 6.06 -34.08 -5.47
N LYS A 88 5.29 -34.94 -4.81
CA LYS A 88 5.26 -35.01 -3.34
C LYS A 88 6.54 -35.61 -2.81
N LEU A 89 7.17 -34.95 -1.84
CA LEU A 89 8.37 -35.44 -1.16
C LEU A 89 8.04 -36.46 -0.06
N TYR A 90 6.85 -36.34 0.52
CA TYR A 90 6.34 -37.24 1.55
C TYR A 90 4.92 -37.71 1.18
N ASN A 91 4.57 -38.88 1.66
CA ASN A 91 3.19 -39.35 1.60
C ASN A 91 2.33 -38.48 2.52
N PRO A 92 1.23 -37.87 2.04
CA PRO A 92 0.43 -36.97 2.87
C PRO A 92 -0.32 -37.65 4.02
N GLU A 93 -0.52 -38.97 3.96
CA GLU A 93 -1.25 -39.73 4.98
C GLU A 93 -0.30 -40.33 6.04
N THR A 94 0.85 -40.90 5.59
CA THR A 94 1.79 -41.58 6.48
C THR A 94 3.00 -40.75 6.87
N ASN A 95 3.23 -39.61 6.16
CA ASN A 95 4.42 -38.78 6.27
C ASN A 95 5.73 -39.51 5.96
N GLU A 96 5.65 -40.67 5.30
CA GLU A 96 6.85 -41.42 4.88
C GLU A 96 7.50 -40.76 3.66
N PRO A 97 8.85 -40.75 3.57
CA PRO A 97 9.55 -40.18 2.43
C PRO A 97 9.21 -40.92 1.12
N ASN A 98 9.05 -40.12 0.05
CA ASN A 98 8.80 -40.68 -1.28
C ASN A 98 10.08 -41.26 -1.89
N HIS A 99 10.28 -42.55 -1.71
CA HIS A 99 11.41 -43.29 -2.28
C HIS A 99 11.19 -43.81 -3.71
N LYS A 100 10.01 -43.57 -4.28
CA LYS A 100 9.67 -44.08 -5.62
C LYS A 100 9.95 -43.08 -6.74
N ASN A 101 9.73 -41.79 -6.51
CA ASN A 101 10.01 -40.77 -7.52
C ASN A 101 11.47 -40.33 -7.50
N VAL A 102 12.17 -40.40 -8.63
CA VAL A 102 13.61 -40.11 -8.72
C VAL A 102 13.99 -38.69 -8.34
N SER A 103 13.16 -37.69 -8.70
CA SER A 103 13.40 -36.29 -8.33
C SER A 103 13.17 -36.06 -6.83
N ALA A 104 12.17 -36.73 -6.25
CA ALA A 104 11.94 -36.69 -4.80
C ALA A 104 13.13 -37.30 -4.04
N VAL A 105 13.61 -38.47 -4.46
CA VAL A 105 14.78 -39.10 -3.85
C VAL A 105 16.04 -38.26 -4.00
N CYS A 106 16.25 -37.63 -5.15
CA CYS A 106 17.34 -36.68 -5.36
C CYS A 106 17.29 -35.54 -4.35
N ALA A 107 16.11 -34.91 -4.15
CA ALA A 107 15.92 -33.86 -3.18
C ALA A 107 16.12 -34.33 -1.73
N LEU A 108 15.48 -35.44 -1.34
CA LEU A 108 15.51 -35.95 0.02
C LEU A 108 16.89 -36.46 0.45
N ARG A 109 17.64 -37.09 -0.47
CA ARG A 109 19.00 -37.58 -0.21
C ARG A 109 20.08 -36.53 -0.43
N ASN A 110 19.71 -35.39 -1.01
CA ASN A 110 20.61 -34.30 -1.40
C ASN A 110 21.81 -34.81 -2.24
N LYS A 111 21.55 -35.71 -3.18
CA LYS A 111 22.56 -36.35 -4.02
C LYS A 111 22.13 -36.43 -5.46
N THR A 112 23.10 -36.27 -6.37
CA THR A 112 22.91 -36.51 -7.81
C THR A 112 22.52 -37.95 -8.08
N ILE A 113 21.49 -38.17 -8.88
CA ILE A 113 21.02 -39.51 -9.28
C ILE A 113 21.03 -39.60 -10.81
N LYS A 114 21.77 -40.56 -11.33
CA LYS A 114 21.82 -40.91 -12.73
C LYS A 114 21.06 -42.22 -12.99
N ILE A 115 20.23 -42.25 -14.00
CA ILE A 115 19.50 -43.43 -14.50
C ILE A 115 19.88 -43.66 -15.96
N ASP A 116 20.46 -44.79 -16.28
CA ASP A 116 20.91 -45.13 -17.64
C ASP A 116 19.75 -45.58 -18.56
N ASP A 117 18.76 -46.28 -17.97
CA ASP A 117 17.59 -46.76 -18.69
C ASP A 117 16.37 -46.83 -17.74
N ALA A 118 15.45 -45.87 -17.88
CA ALA A 118 14.26 -45.77 -17.04
C ALA A 118 13.27 -46.92 -17.24
N TYR A 119 13.24 -47.51 -18.46
CA TYR A 119 12.36 -48.63 -18.74
C TYR A 119 12.82 -49.95 -18.14
N LYS A 120 14.12 -50.06 -17.86
CA LYS A 120 14.73 -51.23 -17.19
C LYS A 120 14.91 -51.05 -15.71
N ASN A 121 14.81 -49.82 -15.21
CA ASN A 121 15.00 -49.52 -13.80
C ASN A 121 13.80 -50.02 -12.98
N LYS A 122 14.08 -50.70 -11.85
CA LYS A 122 13.09 -51.26 -10.95
C LYS A 122 13.09 -50.57 -9.59
N ASP A 123 14.04 -49.66 -9.32
CA ASP A 123 14.18 -48.99 -8.04
C ASP A 123 13.24 -47.77 -7.92
N TYR A 124 12.85 -47.19 -9.08
CA TYR A 124 12.01 -46.00 -9.13
C TYR A 124 10.77 -46.24 -10.00
N ASP A 125 9.74 -45.44 -9.70
CA ASP A 125 8.50 -45.45 -10.47
C ASP A 125 8.58 -44.45 -11.64
N PHE A 126 8.43 -44.95 -12.87
CA PHE A 126 8.41 -44.18 -14.10
C PHE A 126 7.05 -44.26 -14.84
N GLU A 127 5.96 -44.67 -14.17
CA GLU A 127 4.64 -44.75 -14.79
C GLU A 127 4.20 -43.41 -15.40
N GLY A 128 4.39 -42.30 -14.63
CA GLY A 128 4.10 -40.95 -15.09
C GLY A 128 4.92 -40.56 -16.34
N THR A 129 6.19 -40.98 -16.40
CA THR A 129 7.08 -40.78 -17.54
C THR A 129 6.61 -41.58 -18.76
N LYS A 130 6.26 -42.85 -18.59
CA LYS A 130 5.73 -43.69 -19.66
C LYS A 130 4.43 -43.14 -20.22
N GLY A 131 3.53 -42.64 -19.36
CA GLY A 131 2.30 -41.99 -19.80
C GLY A 131 2.54 -40.67 -20.54
N PHE A 132 3.60 -39.94 -20.25
CA PHE A 132 4.03 -38.77 -21.04
C PHE A 132 4.57 -39.23 -22.39
N ASP A 133 5.43 -40.24 -22.42
CA ASP A 133 6.07 -40.80 -23.62
C ASP A 133 5.01 -41.30 -24.60
N GLU A 134 4.01 -42.04 -24.14
CA GLU A 134 2.90 -42.54 -24.96
C GLU A 134 2.09 -41.37 -25.58
N ARG A 135 1.79 -40.36 -24.84
CA ARG A 135 1.01 -39.20 -25.32
C ARG A 135 1.74 -38.34 -26.35
N HIS A 136 3.09 -38.30 -26.27
CA HIS A 136 3.91 -37.41 -27.07
C HIS A 136 4.79 -38.15 -28.09
N ASP A 137 4.61 -39.49 -28.24
CA ASP A 137 5.48 -40.33 -29.05
C ASP A 137 6.96 -40.05 -28.78
N TYR A 138 7.35 -40.17 -27.49
CA TYR A 138 8.68 -39.87 -26.98
C TYR A 138 9.23 -41.10 -26.26
N TYR A 139 10.54 -41.17 -26.06
CA TYR A 139 11.20 -42.27 -25.36
C TYR A 139 12.20 -41.71 -24.33
N SER A 140 11.76 -41.54 -23.09
CA SER A 140 12.57 -41.05 -21.98
C SER A 140 13.45 -42.18 -21.43
N LYS A 141 14.66 -42.29 -21.95
CA LYS A 141 15.58 -43.40 -21.59
C LYS A 141 16.49 -43.02 -20.41
N CYS A 142 17.28 -41.96 -20.58
CA CYS A 142 18.31 -41.55 -19.62
C CYS A 142 17.87 -40.35 -18.80
N PHE A 143 18.10 -40.41 -17.48
CA PHE A 143 17.82 -39.31 -16.55
C PHE A 143 19.05 -38.93 -15.78
N LEU A 144 19.21 -37.62 -15.56
CA LEU A 144 20.17 -37.06 -14.64
C LEU A 144 19.44 -36.05 -13.75
N ASN A 145 19.35 -36.32 -12.45
CA ASN A 145 18.72 -35.46 -11.45
C ASN A 145 19.79 -34.88 -10.54
N ILE A 146 19.86 -33.57 -10.45
CA ILE A 146 20.88 -32.85 -9.69
C ILE A 146 20.19 -31.91 -8.69
N PRO A 147 20.48 -31.98 -7.38
CA PRO A 147 19.91 -31.09 -6.40
C PRO A 147 20.50 -29.70 -6.54
N MET A 148 19.65 -28.69 -6.46
CA MET A 148 20.03 -27.28 -6.32
C MET A 148 20.06 -26.94 -4.83
N LYS A 149 21.17 -26.40 -4.34
CA LYS A 149 21.40 -26.17 -2.92
C LYS A 149 21.66 -24.70 -2.62
N ASP A 150 21.11 -24.23 -1.52
CA ASP A 150 21.46 -22.94 -0.97
C ASP A 150 22.86 -22.97 -0.26
N HIS A 151 23.27 -21.83 0.30
CA HIS A 151 24.53 -21.69 1.04
C HIS A 151 24.58 -22.47 2.36
N LYS A 152 23.46 -23.05 2.80
CA LYS A 152 23.32 -23.89 4.01
C LYS A 152 23.18 -25.38 3.68
N ASP A 153 23.45 -25.76 2.43
CA ASP A 153 23.22 -27.09 1.89
C ASP A 153 21.75 -27.58 1.92
N ASN A 154 20.77 -26.68 2.09
CA ASN A 154 19.37 -27.04 1.93
C ASN A 154 19.03 -27.15 0.45
N VAL A 155 18.26 -28.16 0.08
CA VAL A 155 17.79 -28.32 -1.31
C VAL A 155 16.66 -27.36 -1.58
N ILE A 156 16.86 -26.44 -2.53
CA ILE A 156 15.87 -25.44 -2.99
C ILE A 156 15.15 -25.88 -4.27
N GLY A 157 15.67 -26.91 -4.95
CA GLY A 157 15.09 -27.43 -6.18
C GLY A 157 15.86 -28.61 -6.74
N VAL A 158 15.43 -29.09 -7.90
CA VAL A 158 16.07 -30.18 -8.64
C VAL A 158 16.09 -29.84 -10.12
N ILE A 159 17.24 -29.96 -10.76
CA ILE A 159 17.38 -29.98 -12.22
C ILE A 159 17.30 -31.43 -12.68
N GLN A 160 16.33 -31.75 -13.49
CA GLN A 160 16.22 -33.04 -14.17
C GLN A 160 16.51 -32.86 -15.66
N LEU A 161 17.45 -33.64 -16.19
CA LEU A 161 17.83 -33.66 -17.58
C LEU A 161 17.51 -35.01 -18.18
N LEU A 162 17.12 -35.04 -19.46
CA LEU A 162 16.67 -36.21 -20.17
C LEU A 162 17.41 -36.38 -21.50
N ASN A 163 17.80 -37.63 -21.81
CA ASN A 163 18.28 -38.07 -23.11
C ASN A 163 19.38 -37.17 -23.69
N PRO A 164 20.63 -37.27 -23.25
CA PRO A 164 21.74 -36.62 -23.95
C PRO A 164 21.90 -37.24 -25.35
N ILE A 165 21.99 -36.39 -26.37
CA ILE A 165 22.02 -36.82 -27.78
C ILE A 165 23.38 -36.48 -28.39
N GLU A 166 24.02 -37.49 -28.99
CA GLU A 166 25.21 -37.30 -29.81
C GLU A 166 25.03 -38.04 -31.13
N SER A 167 25.29 -37.36 -32.24
CA SER A 167 25.11 -37.91 -33.62
C SER A 167 23.75 -38.58 -33.85
N GLY A 168 22.66 -38.01 -33.28
CA GLY A 168 21.29 -38.50 -33.40
C GLY A 168 20.94 -39.72 -32.55
N LYS A 169 21.82 -40.14 -31.64
CA LYS A 169 21.59 -41.29 -30.74
C LYS A 169 21.62 -40.82 -29.28
N ILE A 170 20.77 -41.44 -28.46
CA ILE A 170 20.80 -41.22 -27.01
C ILE A 170 22.04 -41.91 -26.48
N ILE A 171 22.87 -41.14 -25.75
CA ILE A 171 24.08 -41.59 -25.06
C ILE A 171 23.90 -41.52 -23.54
N ASP A 172 24.87 -42.02 -22.79
CA ASP A 172 24.88 -41.90 -21.34
C ASP A 172 25.56 -40.62 -20.89
N TYR A 173 25.17 -40.08 -19.71
CA TYR A 173 25.85 -38.94 -19.09
C TYR A 173 27.26 -39.37 -18.61
N SER A 174 28.30 -38.73 -19.13
CA SER A 174 29.67 -38.96 -18.66
C SER A 174 29.90 -38.34 -17.27
N LYS A 175 30.90 -38.84 -16.57
CA LYS A 175 31.28 -38.31 -15.24
C LYS A 175 31.74 -36.84 -15.29
N GLU A 176 32.36 -36.44 -16.41
CA GLU A 176 32.81 -35.09 -16.66
C GLU A 176 31.62 -34.16 -16.83
N ILE A 177 30.63 -34.52 -17.63
CA ILE A 177 29.41 -33.73 -17.83
C ILE A 177 28.61 -33.59 -16.52
N ILE A 178 28.48 -34.66 -15.73
CA ILE A 178 27.81 -34.60 -14.45
C ILE A 178 28.45 -33.55 -13.55
N LYS A 179 29.79 -33.54 -13.42
CA LYS A 179 30.51 -32.53 -12.61
C LYS A 179 30.29 -31.09 -13.12
N VAL A 180 30.25 -30.89 -14.43
CA VAL A 180 29.98 -29.59 -15.04
C VAL A 180 28.57 -29.12 -14.69
N ILE A 181 27.57 -29.99 -14.79
CA ILE A 181 26.18 -29.64 -14.47
C ILE A 181 25.99 -29.46 -12.96
N GLU A 182 26.70 -30.23 -12.10
CA GLU A 182 26.71 -29.98 -10.65
C GLU A 182 27.28 -28.60 -10.30
N SER A 183 28.36 -28.17 -10.98
CA SER A 183 28.91 -26.83 -10.83
C SER A 183 27.94 -25.74 -11.30
N LEU A 184 27.29 -25.93 -12.45
CA LEU A 184 26.26 -25.04 -12.97
C LEU A 184 25.07 -24.97 -11.99
N SER A 185 24.60 -26.11 -11.48
CA SER A 185 23.52 -26.19 -10.49
C SER A 185 23.85 -25.38 -9.23
N SER A 186 25.09 -25.45 -8.75
CA SER A 186 25.54 -24.66 -7.61
C SER A 186 25.51 -23.14 -7.87
N GLN A 187 26.04 -22.70 -9.03
CA GLN A 187 25.99 -21.28 -9.42
C GLN A 187 24.56 -20.79 -9.62
N ALA A 188 23.72 -21.58 -10.28
CA ALA A 188 22.31 -21.32 -10.51
C ALA A 188 21.54 -21.19 -9.17
N SER A 189 21.86 -22.07 -8.21
CA SER A 189 21.25 -22.05 -6.88
C SER A 189 21.58 -20.77 -6.12
N ILE A 190 22.83 -20.30 -6.19
CA ILE A 190 23.24 -19.05 -5.55
C ILE A 190 22.49 -17.87 -6.18
N ALA A 191 22.44 -17.79 -7.53
CA ALA A 191 21.75 -16.72 -8.23
C ALA A 191 20.25 -16.72 -7.89
N LEU A 192 19.61 -17.90 -7.91
CA LEU A 192 18.20 -18.06 -7.58
C LEU A 192 17.90 -17.68 -6.12
N THR A 193 18.69 -18.16 -5.18
CA THR A 193 18.55 -17.83 -3.75
C THR A 193 18.69 -16.33 -3.52
N ASN A 194 19.65 -15.68 -4.15
CA ASN A 194 19.81 -14.23 -4.04
C ASN A 194 18.58 -13.48 -4.56
N GLN A 195 18.01 -13.86 -5.70
CA GLN A 195 16.79 -13.23 -6.22
C GLN A 195 15.59 -13.47 -5.31
N MET A 196 15.41 -14.68 -4.78
CA MET A 196 14.35 -14.99 -3.82
C MET A 196 14.49 -14.16 -2.54
N LEU A 197 15.71 -14.00 -2.00
CA LEU A 197 15.96 -13.18 -0.81
C LEU A 197 15.69 -11.70 -1.05
N ILE A 198 16.07 -11.17 -2.22
CA ILE A 198 15.76 -9.78 -2.60
C ILE A 198 14.25 -9.56 -2.65
N GLU A 199 13.51 -10.49 -3.27
CA GLU A 199 12.05 -10.38 -3.37
C GLU A 199 11.36 -10.52 -2.01
N GLU A 200 11.83 -11.45 -1.16
CA GLU A 200 11.34 -11.59 0.22
C GLU A 200 11.63 -10.34 1.05
N GLN A 201 12.80 -9.74 0.91
CA GLN A 201 13.16 -8.49 1.58
C GLN A 201 12.25 -7.33 1.14
N LYS A 202 11.98 -7.20 -0.16
CA LYS A 202 11.04 -6.20 -0.69
C LYS A 202 9.62 -6.39 -0.13
N ASN A 203 9.13 -7.62 -0.12
CA ASN A 203 7.81 -7.94 0.40
C ASN A 203 7.71 -7.67 1.91
N LEU A 204 8.74 -8.01 2.68
CA LEU A 204 8.82 -7.71 4.11
C LEU A 204 8.80 -6.19 4.35
N PHE A 205 9.59 -5.44 3.59
CA PHE A 205 9.63 -3.98 3.69
C PHE A 205 8.26 -3.34 3.37
N LYS A 206 7.61 -3.76 2.29
CA LYS A 206 6.25 -3.30 1.94
C LYS A 206 5.23 -3.64 3.03
N SER A 207 5.31 -4.84 3.58
CA SER A 207 4.41 -5.26 4.68
C SER A 207 4.66 -4.46 5.96
N PHE A 208 5.93 -4.15 6.26
CA PHE A 208 6.30 -3.33 7.41
C PHE A 208 5.77 -1.89 7.27
N ILE A 209 5.91 -1.28 6.08
CA ILE A 209 5.36 0.06 5.80
C ILE A 209 3.85 0.08 6.03
N LYS A 210 3.13 -0.90 5.48
CA LYS A 210 1.68 -1.04 5.68
C LYS A 210 1.31 -1.15 7.17
N LEU A 211 2.00 -2.02 7.90
CA LEU A 211 1.76 -2.21 9.33
C LEU A 211 1.97 -0.90 10.12
N VAL A 212 3.01 -0.15 9.79
CA VAL A 212 3.29 1.14 10.45
C VAL A 212 2.20 2.16 10.13
N ALA A 213 1.76 2.27 8.87
CA ALA A 213 0.68 3.17 8.47
C ALA A 213 -0.65 2.79 9.15
N GLU A 214 -1.00 1.51 9.18
CA GLU A 214 -2.18 0.99 9.89
C GLU A 214 -2.13 1.27 11.40
N ALA A 215 -0.95 1.13 12.02
CA ALA A 215 -0.77 1.44 13.44
C ALA A 215 -0.98 2.94 13.75
N LEU A 216 -0.61 3.82 12.81
CA LEU A 216 -0.87 5.26 12.91
C LEU A 216 -2.36 5.58 12.76
N GLU A 217 -3.03 4.91 11.85
CA GLU A 217 -4.47 5.06 11.62
C GLU A 217 -5.30 4.70 12.86
N HIS A 218 -4.88 3.70 13.65
CA HIS A 218 -5.53 3.39 14.93
C HIS A 218 -5.49 4.53 15.95
N LYS A 219 -4.56 5.47 15.82
CA LYS A 219 -4.48 6.69 16.65
C LYS A 219 -5.46 7.77 16.15
N ASP A 220 -5.77 7.78 14.86
CA ASP A 220 -6.67 8.73 14.21
C ASP A 220 -8.05 8.10 14.00
N ALA A 221 -8.96 8.28 14.97
CA ALA A 221 -10.31 7.73 14.88
C ALA A 221 -11.13 8.28 13.69
N THR A 222 -10.63 9.33 13.02
CA THR A 222 -11.32 9.98 11.88
C THR A 222 -10.94 9.41 10.52
N THR A 223 -9.91 8.56 10.45
CA THR A 223 -9.31 8.10 9.19
C THR A 223 -9.33 6.59 8.99
N GLY A 224 -10.40 5.90 9.49
CA GLY A 224 -10.56 4.46 9.24
C GLY A 224 -10.43 4.11 7.74
N GLY A 225 -9.28 3.51 7.33
CA GLY A 225 -8.99 3.11 5.95
C GLY A 225 -8.34 4.18 5.05
N HIS A 226 -8.12 5.41 5.51
CA HIS A 226 -7.45 6.47 4.74
C HIS A 226 -6.05 6.06 4.29
N CYS A 227 -5.24 5.54 5.22
CA CYS A 227 -3.87 5.11 4.93
C CYS A 227 -3.79 3.98 3.88
N ASN A 228 -4.87 3.22 3.66
CA ASN A 228 -4.96 2.22 2.60
C ASN A 228 -5.44 2.84 1.28
N ARG A 229 -6.43 3.74 1.34
CA ARG A 229 -7.11 4.28 0.16
C ARG A 229 -6.30 5.32 -0.60
N VAL A 230 -5.56 6.21 0.08
CA VAL A 230 -4.71 7.21 -0.61
C VAL A 230 -3.61 6.56 -1.46
N PRO A 231 -2.84 5.56 -0.97
CA PRO A 231 -1.90 4.83 -1.81
C PRO A 231 -2.56 4.13 -3.01
N GLU A 232 -3.75 3.58 -2.83
CA GLU A 232 -4.50 2.93 -3.90
C GLU A 232 -4.84 3.92 -5.01
N ILE A 233 -5.46 5.07 -4.67
CA ILE A 233 -5.77 6.14 -5.63
C ILE A 233 -4.49 6.63 -6.31
N THR A 234 -3.42 6.86 -5.55
CA THR A 234 -2.11 7.29 -6.03
C THR A 234 -1.59 6.33 -7.12
N MET A 235 -1.64 5.03 -6.86
CA MET A 235 -1.20 4.02 -7.83
C MET A 235 -2.13 3.89 -9.02
N MET A 236 -3.44 4.06 -8.85
CA MET A 236 -4.41 4.10 -9.95
C MET A 236 -4.13 5.28 -10.90
N ILE A 237 -3.83 6.48 -10.36
CA ILE A 237 -3.45 7.66 -11.15
C ILE A 237 -2.13 7.40 -11.90
N ALA A 238 -1.10 6.89 -11.22
CA ALA A 238 0.19 6.59 -11.83
C ALA A 238 0.08 5.56 -12.98
N ASN A 239 -0.72 4.51 -12.80
CA ASN A 239 -1.01 3.55 -13.85
C ASN A 239 -1.75 4.19 -15.04
N ALA A 240 -2.73 5.07 -14.76
CA ALA A 240 -3.43 5.81 -15.81
C ALA A 240 -2.50 6.74 -16.60
N ILE A 241 -1.49 7.36 -15.94
CA ILE A 241 -0.42 8.12 -16.59
C ILE A 241 0.41 7.21 -17.50
N ASN A 242 0.82 6.04 -17.01
CA ASN A 242 1.59 5.06 -17.80
C ASN A 242 0.82 4.55 -19.04
N ASP A 243 -0.49 4.46 -18.96
CA ASP A 243 -1.36 4.01 -20.04
C ASP A 243 -1.81 5.14 -20.99
N ALA A 244 -1.43 6.40 -20.71
CA ALA A 244 -1.87 7.57 -21.45
C ALA A 244 -1.36 7.57 -22.90
N LYS A 245 -2.27 7.49 -23.86
CA LYS A 245 -1.98 7.54 -25.30
C LYS A 245 -2.12 8.93 -25.90
N LYS A 246 -2.69 9.90 -25.13
CA LYS A 246 -3.00 11.27 -25.54
C LYS A 246 -2.82 12.22 -24.36
N GLY A 247 -2.80 13.53 -24.64
CA GLY A 247 -2.69 14.57 -23.61
C GLY A 247 -1.26 14.82 -23.13
N ALA A 248 -1.13 15.51 -22.01
CA ALA A 248 0.17 15.95 -21.46
C ALA A 248 1.13 14.78 -21.15
N PHE A 249 0.57 13.63 -20.76
CA PHE A 249 1.36 12.45 -20.38
C PHE A 249 1.61 11.47 -21.54
N LYS A 250 1.31 11.85 -22.78
CA LYS A 250 1.63 10.99 -23.94
C LYS A 250 3.12 10.71 -24.03
N GLY A 251 3.50 9.44 -23.87
CA GLY A 251 4.89 8.98 -23.94
C GLY A 251 5.68 9.13 -22.65
N PHE A 252 5.11 9.70 -21.60
CA PHE A 252 5.66 9.63 -20.25
C PHE A 252 5.36 8.26 -19.64
N LYS A 253 6.32 7.71 -18.89
CA LYS A 253 6.14 6.45 -18.16
C LYS A 253 6.99 6.44 -16.91
N PHE A 254 6.40 6.13 -15.80
CA PHE A 254 7.12 5.71 -14.61
C PHE A 254 7.72 4.32 -14.84
N ASN A 255 8.98 4.13 -14.51
CA ASN A 255 9.61 2.83 -14.43
C ASN A 255 9.21 2.10 -13.12
N GLU A 256 9.63 0.84 -12.96
CA GLU A 256 9.28 0.02 -11.79
C GLU A 256 9.82 0.62 -10.47
N GLU A 257 11.03 1.20 -10.48
CA GLU A 257 11.65 1.82 -9.32
C GLU A 257 10.90 3.11 -8.91
N GLU A 258 10.51 3.94 -9.87
CA GLU A 258 9.71 5.15 -9.62
C GLU A 258 8.28 4.82 -9.12
N MET A 259 7.67 3.75 -9.63
CA MET A 259 6.37 3.25 -9.13
C MET A 259 6.50 2.73 -7.69
N GLU A 260 7.60 2.05 -7.34
CA GLU A 260 7.85 1.60 -5.98
C GLU A 260 8.07 2.77 -5.03
N GLU A 261 8.82 3.79 -5.45
CA GLU A 261 9.08 5.01 -4.69
C GLU A 261 7.77 5.78 -4.40
N LEU A 262 6.93 5.95 -5.43
CA LEU A 262 5.61 6.58 -5.28
C LEU A 262 4.68 5.78 -4.36
N PHE A 263 4.67 4.44 -4.47
CA PHE A 263 3.92 3.57 -3.58
C PHE A 263 4.32 3.78 -2.12
N VAL A 264 5.61 3.79 -1.82
CA VAL A 264 6.12 3.98 -0.47
C VAL A 264 5.78 5.37 0.07
N ALA A 265 5.95 6.42 -0.76
CA ALA A 265 5.61 7.79 -0.38
C ALA A 265 4.11 7.96 -0.08
N GLY A 266 3.24 7.35 -0.89
CA GLY A 266 1.80 7.36 -0.65
C GLY A 266 1.39 6.70 0.68
N TRP A 267 2.04 5.59 1.06
CA TRP A 267 1.79 4.93 2.36
C TRP A 267 2.30 5.73 3.56
N LEU A 268 3.32 6.55 3.39
CA LEU A 268 4.01 7.25 4.47
C LEU A 268 3.72 8.76 4.50
N HIS A 269 2.83 9.28 3.62
CA HIS A 269 2.59 10.73 3.52
C HIS A 269 2.19 11.37 4.85
N ASP A 270 1.42 10.67 5.66
CA ASP A 270 0.88 11.10 6.95
C ASP A 270 1.69 10.63 8.17
N PHE A 271 2.91 10.10 7.96
CA PHE A 271 3.70 9.51 9.04
C PHE A 271 3.93 10.45 10.24
N GLY A 272 4.04 11.75 10.01
CA GLY A 272 4.20 12.76 11.04
C GLY A 272 3.03 12.91 12.00
N LYS A 273 1.84 12.44 11.67
CA LYS A 273 0.68 12.41 12.59
C LYS A 273 0.94 11.61 13.87
N VAL A 274 2.01 10.79 13.89
CA VAL A 274 2.45 10.09 15.11
C VAL A 274 2.64 11.02 16.30
N ALA A 275 3.10 12.24 16.09
CA ALA A 275 3.32 13.23 17.15
C ALA A 275 2.17 14.20 17.33
N THR A 276 1.18 14.23 16.45
CA THR A 276 0.00 15.10 16.61
C THR A 276 -0.84 14.60 17.77
N PRO A 277 -1.19 15.48 18.76
CA PRO A 277 -2.03 15.09 19.88
C PRO A 277 -3.43 14.68 19.43
N GLU A 278 -3.97 13.58 19.98
CA GLU A 278 -5.28 13.03 19.61
C GLU A 278 -6.42 14.05 19.76
N HIS A 279 -6.41 14.88 20.82
CA HIS A 279 -7.43 15.90 21.04
C HIS A 279 -7.41 17.05 20.03
N VAL A 280 -6.32 17.21 19.26
CA VAL A 280 -6.24 18.14 18.13
C VAL A 280 -6.70 17.45 16.86
N MET A 281 -6.21 16.23 16.65
CA MET A 281 -6.48 15.44 15.44
C MET A 281 -7.97 15.07 15.33
N ASN A 282 -8.58 14.62 16.43
CA ASN A 282 -9.97 14.16 16.48
C ASN A 282 -10.98 15.26 16.88
N LYS A 283 -10.58 16.53 16.91
CA LYS A 283 -11.41 17.63 17.40
C LYS A 283 -12.64 17.88 16.51
N SER A 284 -13.82 17.51 16.99
CA SER A 284 -15.08 17.60 16.27
C SER A 284 -15.84 18.91 16.50
N THR A 285 -15.67 19.53 17.68
CA THR A 285 -16.32 20.77 18.05
C THR A 285 -15.30 21.84 18.47
N LYS A 286 -15.71 23.11 18.46
CA LYS A 286 -14.80 24.23 18.80
C LYS A 286 -14.29 24.20 20.23
N LEU A 287 -15.12 23.76 21.19
CA LEU A 287 -14.79 23.70 22.61
C LEU A 287 -14.26 22.35 23.07
N GLU A 288 -14.10 21.40 22.15
CA GLU A 288 -13.56 20.08 22.46
C GLU A 288 -12.06 20.17 22.77
N GLY A 289 -11.63 19.45 23.78
CA GLY A 289 -10.27 19.20 24.16
C GLY A 289 -10.15 17.75 24.63
N LEU A 290 -9.75 17.49 25.87
CA LEU A 290 -9.88 16.16 26.47
C LEU A 290 -11.35 15.78 26.72
N TYR A 291 -12.22 16.75 26.82
CA TYR A 291 -13.68 16.65 26.85
C TYR A 291 -14.29 17.94 26.28
N ASP A 292 -15.54 17.90 25.82
CA ASP A 292 -16.21 19.10 25.31
C ASP A 292 -16.66 20.01 26.44
N LYS A 293 -16.08 21.22 26.53
CA LYS A 293 -16.42 22.23 27.53
C LYS A 293 -17.88 22.72 27.45
N ILE A 294 -18.62 22.40 26.38
CA ILE A 294 -20.04 22.77 26.22
C ILE A 294 -20.90 22.28 27.38
N ASP A 295 -20.59 21.11 27.94
CA ASP A 295 -21.35 20.58 29.08
C ASP A 295 -21.18 21.41 30.34
N GLN A 296 -20.00 21.99 30.55
CA GLN A 296 -19.80 22.96 31.64
C GLN A 296 -20.59 24.24 31.40
N ILE A 297 -20.68 24.70 30.16
CA ILE A 297 -21.47 25.87 29.78
C ILE A 297 -22.95 25.61 30.03
N LYS A 298 -23.49 24.43 29.68
CA LYS A 298 -24.88 24.04 30.01
C LYS A 298 -25.15 24.15 31.53
N VAL A 299 -24.22 23.63 32.35
CA VAL A 299 -24.34 23.73 33.83
C VAL A 299 -24.34 25.19 34.28
N ARG A 300 -23.47 26.04 33.71
CA ARG A 300 -23.44 27.49 34.07
C ARG A 300 -24.75 28.21 33.66
N PHE A 301 -25.39 27.84 32.55
CA PHE A 301 -26.71 28.36 32.21
C PHE A 301 -27.80 27.88 33.17
N GLU A 302 -27.73 26.67 33.71
CA GLU A 302 -28.65 26.25 34.78
C GLU A 302 -28.43 27.06 36.06
N VAL A 303 -27.18 27.40 36.40
CA VAL A 303 -26.89 28.33 37.51
C VAL A 303 -27.48 29.71 37.23
N LEU A 304 -27.31 30.27 36.02
CA LEU A 304 -27.88 31.55 35.61
C LEU A 304 -29.41 31.56 35.79
N LYS A 305 -30.11 30.50 35.34
CA LYS A 305 -31.58 30.40 35.49
C LYS A 305 -32.02 30.34 36.96
N ARG A 306 -31.20 29.73 37.83
CA ARG A 306 -31.45 29.73 39.28
C ARG A 306 -31.21 31.12 39.89
N ASP A 307 -30.15 31.79 39.51
CA ASP A 307 -29.84 33.15 39.96
C ASP A 307 -30.94 34.13 39.55
N ILE A 308 -31.48 34.01 38.32
CA ILE A 308 -32.65 34.79 37.84
C ILE A 308 -33.85 34.53 38.78
N LYS A 309 -34.18 33.28 39.05
CA LYS A 309 -35.30 32.94 39.93
C LYS A 309 -35.13 33.52 41.33
N ILE A 310 -33.95 33.36 41.93
CA ILE A 310 -33.63 33.87 43.27
C ILE A 310 -33.82 35.41 43.33
N LYS A 311 -33.20 36.12 42.36
CA LYS A 311 -33.31 37.57 42.25
C LYS A 311 -34.76 38.05 42.21
N TYR A 312 -35.59 37.44 41.39
CA TYR A 312 -36.98 37.83 41.22
C TYR A 312 -37.88 37.37 42.36
N TYR A 313 -37.64 36.19 42.97
CA TYR A 313 -38.38 35.78 44.16
C TYR A 313 -38.12 36.68 45.35
N ASP A 314 -36.91 37.17 45.56
CA ASP A 314 -36.60 38.19 46.56
C ASP A 314 -37.36 39.50 46.32
N LEU A 315 -37.47 39.93 45.05
CA LEU A 315 -38.22 41.14 44.68
C LEU A 315 -39.74 40.93 44.87
N ILE A 316 -40.28 39.78 44.50
CA ILE A 316 -41.70 39.44 44.68
C ILE A 316 -42.04 39.43 46.18
N TYR A 317 -41.16 38.84 47.02
CA TYR A 317 -41.35 38.79 48.47
C TYR A 317 -41.32 40.17 49.11
N LYS A 318 -40.37 41.02 48.73
CA LYS A 318 -40.22 42.38 49.25
C LYS A 318 -41.35 43.33 48.82
N ASN A 319 -41.81 43.25 47.57
CA ASN A 319 -42.71 44.21 46.97
C ASN A 319 -44.16 43.68 46.79
N ASN A 320 -44.43 42.41 47.12
CA ASN A 320 -45.69 41.68 46.89
C ASN A 320 -46.23 41.78 45.45
N ASP A 321 -45.30 41.92 44.47
CA ASP A 321 -45.65 42.12 43.02
C ASP A 321 -45.59 40.78 42.25
N LYS A 322 -46.77 40.18 42.06
CA LYS A 322 -46.93 38.92 41.31
C LYS A 322 -46.68 39.03 39.81
N SER A 323 -46.69 40.27 39.25
CA SER A 323 -46.46 40.48 37.79
C SER A 323 -45.04 40.14 37.36
N LEU A 324 -44.09 40.14 38.30
CA LEU A 324 -42.70 39.76 38.07
C LEU A 324 -42.51 38.27 37.68
N LYS A 325 -43.54 37.41 37.88
CA LYS A 325 -43.49 36.01 37.44
C LYS A 325 -43.35 35.90 35.90
N ASN A 326 -44.01 36.77 35.14
CA ASN A 326 -43.88 36.79 33.69
C ASN A 326 -42.44 37.13 33.25
N LYS A 327 -41.81 38.11 33.96
CA LYS A 327 -40.42 38.47 33.68
C LYS A 327 -39.43 37.34 33.94
N ILE A 328 -39.68 36.52 34.98
CA ILE A 328 -38.85 35.31 35.21
C ILE A 328 -38.88 34.40 34.00
N ASN A 329 -40.09 34.12 33.49
CA ASN A 329 -40.24 33.22 32.34
C ASN A 329 -39.61 33.84 31.07
N GLU A 330 -39.74 35.14 30.86
CA GLU A 330 -39.11 35.81 29.70
C GLU A 330 -37.59 35.75 29.77
N GLU A 331 -36.95 36.02 30.94
CA GLU A 331 -35.50 35.95 31.08
C GLU A 331 -34.98 34.51 30.99
N ILE A 332 -35.70 33.50 31.54
CA ILE A 332 -35.35 32.10 31.42
C ILE A 332 -35.44 31.65 29.96
N ASN A 333 -36.54 31.96 29.24
CA ASN A 333 -36.69 31.64 27.84
C ASN A 333 -35.61 32.29 26.98
N LYS A 334 -35.17 33.51 27.32
CA LYS A 334 -34.07 34.16 26.64
C LYS A 334 -32.74 33.40 26.89
N ALA A 335 -32.48 33.00 28.15
CA ALA A 335 -31.29 32.22 28.48
C ALA A 335 -31.27 30.86 27.77
N ASP A 336 -32.41 30.17 27.66
CA ASP A 336 -32.52 28.90 26.91
C ASP A 336 -32.19 29.09 25.45
N LYS A 337 -32.77 30.11 24.79
CA LYS A 337 -32.47 30.44 23.39
C LYS A 337 -31.00 30.81 23.14
N ASP A 338 -30.39 31.51 24.11
CA ASP A 338 -28.97 31.87 24.02
C ASP A 338 -28.07 30.65 24.26
N LEU A 339 -28.46 29.72 25.13
CA LEU A 339 -27.76 28.43 25.29
C LEU A 339 -27.84 27.59 24.00
N GLU A 340 -29.03 27.46 23.41
CA GLU A 340 -29.20 26.76 22.11
C GLU A 340 -28.32 27.38 21.02
N PHE A 341 -28.22 28.69 21.00
CA PHE A 341 -27.34 29.39 20.08
C PHE A 341 -25.86 29.06 20.34
N ILE A 342 -25.39 29.07 21.61
CA ILE A 342 -24.01 28.70 21.94
C ILE A 342 -23.70 27.24 21.57
N ILE A 343 -24.63 26.31 21.84
CA ILE A 343 -24.49 24.90 21.41
C ILE A 343 -24.31 24.81 19.89
N LYS A 344 -25.11 25.56 19.13
CA LYS A 344 -24.98 25.62 17.68
C LYS A 344 -23.67 26.25 17.22
N CYS A 345 -23.15 27.27 17.92
CA CYS A 345 -21.86 27.88 17.62
C CYS A 345 -20.68 26.94 17.89
N ASN A 346 -20.84 25.97 18.80
CA ASN A 346 -19.80 24.98 19.12
C ASN A 346 -19.55 24.01 17.95
N THR A 347 -20.54 23.75 17.12
CA THR A 347 -20.36 22.95 15.90
C THR A 347 -19.59 23.76 14.86
N GLY A 348 -18.50 23.24 14.32
CA GLY A 348 -17.72 23.88 13.27
C GLY A 348 -18.58 24.14 12.01
N GLY A 349 -18.50 25.37 11.47
CA GLY A 349 -19.19 25.78 10.25
C GLY A 349 -18.23 26.38 9.23
N GLU A 350 -18.70 26.54 7.98
CA GLU A 350 -17.87 27.07 6.89
C GLU A 350 -17.63 28.60 7.00
N PHE A 351 -18.54 29.33 7.63
CA PHE A 351 -18.40 30.79 7.83
C PHE A 351 -19.12 31.27 9.08
N PHE A 352 -18.45 32.06 9.92
CA PHE A 352 -19.00 32.66 11.13
C PHE A 352 -18.99 34.18 11.02
N SER A 353 -20.17 34.78 10.80
CA SER A 353 -20.31 36.23 10.55
C SER A 353 -19.95 37.07 11.79
N ASP A 354 -19.61 38.36 11.55
CA ASP A 354 -19.29 39.27 12.66
C ASP A 354 -20.49 39.53 13.57
N GLU A 355 -21.72 39.46 13.05
CA GLU A 355 -22.95 39.56 13.87
C GLU A 355 -23.07 38.40 14.86
N LEU A 356 -22.72 37.17 14.42
CA LEU A 356 -22.74 36.00 15.28
C LEU A 356 -21.62 36.09 16.34
N LYS A 357 -20.44 36.60 15.97
CA LYS A 357 -19.33 36.84 16.92
C LYS A 357 -19.75 37.85 18.01
N GLU A 358 -20.41 38.95 17.60
CA GLU A 358 -20.87 39.96 18.56
C GLU A 358 -21.97 39.41 19.48
N ARG A 359 -22.85 38.55 18.98
CA ARG A 359 -23.86 37.89 19.82
C ARG A 359 -23.21 36.98 20.88
N VAL A 360 -22.18 36.18 20.51
CA VAL A 360 -21.42 35.38 21.48
C VAL A 360 -20.79 36.26 22.55
N LYS A 361 -20.15 37.39 22.15
CA LYS A 361 -19.54 38.36 23.08
C LYS A 361 -20.56 39.01 24.04
N ASN A 362 -21.79 39.24 23.56
CA ASN A 362 -22.85 39.79 24.43
C ASN A 362 -23.39 38.74 25.39
N ILE A 363 -23.54 37.51 24.98
CA ILE A 363 -23.93 36.41 25.86
C ILE A 363 -22.86 36.17 26.92
N SER A 364 -21.56 36.25 26.57
CA SER A 364 -20.46 36.03 27.53
C SER A 364 -20.50 36.93 28.75
N LYS A 365 -21.12 38.15 28.63
CA LYS A 365 -21.23 39.14 29.69
C LYS A 365 -22.27 38.78 30.76
N TYR A 366 -23.11 37.75 30.56
CA TYR A 366 -24.02 37.30 31.63
C TYR A 366 -23.24 36.91 32.86
N LYS A 367 -23.76 37.30 34.05
CA LYS A 367 -23.11 37.05 35.32
C LYS A 367 -23.80 35.92 36.07
N ILE A 368 -23.02 35.01 36.56
CA ILE A 368 -23.45 33.94 37.48
C ILE A 368 -22.73 34.11 38.81
N TYR A 369 -23.40 33.73 39.91
CA TYR A 369 -22.78 33.72 41.22
C TYR A 369 -22.19 32.36 41.52
N PHE A 370 -20.86 32.27 41.59
CA PHE A 370 -20.15 31.03 41.84
C PHE A 370 -18.91 31.27 42.69
N ASN A 371 -18.64 30.40 43.67
CA ASN A 371 -17.52 30.52 44.61
C ASN A 371 -17.44 31.90 45.29
N GLY A 372 -18.58 32.43 45.77
CA GLY A 372 -18.61 33.67 46.52
C GLY A 372 -18.45 34.97 45.72
N LYS A 373 -18.41 34.90 44.38
CA LYS A 373 -18.27 36.05 43.48
C LYS A 373 -19.09 35.92 42.19
N PHE A 374 -19.39 37.09 41.62
CA PHE A 374 -19.95 37.15 40.28
C PHE A 374 -18.86 36.97 39.22
N GLN A 375 -19.09 36.11 38.25
CA GLN A 375 -18.19 35.89 37.13
C GLN A 375 -18.97 35.78 35.80
N ASN A 376 -18.29 35.98 34.70
CA ASN A 376 -18.88 35.82 33.37
C ASN A 376 -19.30 34.36 33.14
N ILE A 377 -20.37 34.17 32.35
CA ILE A 377 -20.87 32.84 32.01
C ILE A 377 -19.94 32.08 31.04
N LEU A 378 -19.21 32.80 30.18
CA LEU A 378 -18.15 32.25 29.33
C LEU A 378 -16.81 32.86 29.73
N THR A 379 -15.76 32.08 29.63
CA THR A 379 -14.38 32.56 29.75
C THR A 379 -13.93 33.22 28.46
N ASP A 380 -12.87 34.03 28.49
CA ASP A 380 -12.30 34.65 27.29
C ASP A 380 -11.83 33.60 26.30
N GLU A 381 -11.19 32.50 26.77
CA GLU A 381 -10.78 31.36 25.95
C GLU A 381 -11.97 30.70 25.22
N GLU A 382 -13.10 30.49 25.92
CA GLU A 382 -14.32 29.94 25.35
C GLU A 382 -14.92 30.86 24.29
N VAL A 383 -14.87 32.17 24.50
CA VAL A 383 -15.31 33.18 23.52
C VAL A 383 -14.42 33.11 22.28
N ASP A 384 -13.10 33.03 22.45
CA ASP A 384 -12.15 32.93 21.34
C ASP A 384 -12.42 31.68 20.48
N PHE A 385 -12.62 30.52 21.11
CA PHE A 385 -12.97 29.29 20.39
C PHE A 385 -14.34 29.38 19.69
N LEU A 386 -15.38 29.83 20.38
CA LEU A 386 -16.73 29.92 19.81
C LEU A 386 -16.81 30.89 18.63
N THR A 387 -15.93 31.90 18.59
CA THR A 387 -15.89 32.92 17.53
C THR A 387 -14.93 32.62 16.39
N LEU A 388 -14.34 31.40 16.32
CA LEU A 388 -13.54 30.97 15.19
C LEU A 388 -14.34 31.09 13.88
N GLU A 389 -13.71 31.66 12.85
CA GLU A 389 -14.37 31.93 11.56
C GLU A 389 -14.66 30.66 10.78
N ARG A 390 -13.72 29.72 10.77
CA ARG A 390 -13.84 28.45 10.03
C ARG A 390 -13.32 27.29 10.86
N GLY A 391 -14.00 26.14 10.73
CA GLY A 391 -13.60 24.88 11.37
C GLY A 391 -13.68 24.89 12.88
N THR A 392 -12.95 23.97 13.51
CA THR A 392 -12.95 23.71 14.97
C THR A 392 -11.62 24.03 15.64
N LEU A 393 -10.54 24.18 14.88
CA LEU A 393 -9.18 24.37 15.38
C LEU A 393 -8.84 25.86 15.55
N SER A 394 -8.28 26.24 16.69
CA SER A 394 -7.60 27.51 16.89
C SER A 394 -6.36 27.63 15.97
N LYS A 395 -5.80 28.83 15.85
CA LYS A 395 -4.57 29.05 15.06
C LYS A 395 -3.40 28.17 15.56
N LYS A 396 -3.27 28.01 16.89
CA LYS A 396 -2.21 27.16 17.48
C LYS A 396 -2.45 25.68 17.19
N GLU A 397 -3.68 25.22 17.33
CA GLU A 397 -4.03 23.82 17.03
C GLU A 397 -3.90 23.51 15.55
N ARG A 398 -4.24 24.47 14.68
CA ARG A 398 -4.04 24.37 13.25
C ARG A 398 -2.55 24.21 12.91
N GLN A 399 -1.69 25.02 13.51
CA GLN A 399 -0.25 24.89 13.33
C GLN A 399 0.27 23.51 13.78
N ILE A 400 -0.17 23.02 14.93
CA ILE A 400 0.17 21.67 15.41
C ILE A 400 -0.29 20.60 14.40
N MET A 401 -1.47 20.81 13.78
CA MET A 401 -1.95 19.90 12.73
C MET A 401 -1.09 19.99 11.46
N GLU A 402 -0.73 21.20 11.00
CA GLU A 402 0.07 21.44 9.81
C GLU A 402 1.53 20.94 9.98
N ASP A 403 2.06 21.00 11.20
CA ASP A 403 3.42 20.55 11.54
C ASP A 403 3.66 19.06 11.26
N HIS A 404 2.59 18.23 11.14
CA HIS A 404 2.76 16.82 10.80
C HIS A 404 3.49 16.62 9.45
N VAL A 405 3.34 17.55 8.50
CA VAL A 405 3.96 17.44 7.18
C VAL A 405 5.47 17.62 7.29
N SER A 406 5.92 18.66 7.99
CA SER A 406 7.34 18.90 8.27
C SER A 406 7.94 17.71 9.02
N LEU A 407 7.20 17.18 10.00
CA LEU A 407 7.64 16.05 10.79
C LEU A 407 7.68 14.74 9.97
N THR A 408 6.75 14.57 9.03
CA THR A 408 6.81 13.46 8.06
C THR A 408 8.14 13.47 7.33
N TYR A 409 8.52 14.61 6.74
CA TYR A 409 9.80 14.77 6.07
C TYR A 409 10.99 14.45 7.00
N GLU A 410 11.05 15.10 8.18
CA GLU A 410 12.15 14.93 9.12
C GLU A 410 12.33 13.49 9.62
N LEU A 411 11.24 12.78 9.87
CA LEU A 411 11.31 11.40 10.36
C LEU A 411 11.71 10.44 9.25
N LEU A 412 11.15 10.62 8.05
CA LEU A 412 11.44 9.77 6.92
C LEU A 412 12.86 9.97 6.40
N ASP A 413 13.38 11.20 6.41
CA ASP A 413 14.74 11.52 5.96
C ASP A 413 15.85 10.82 6.81
N LYS A 414 15.52 10.39 8.02
CA LYS A 414 16.44 9.64 8.90
C LYS A 414 16.55 8.15 8.54
N LEU A 415 15.68 7.62 7.69
CA LEU A 415 15.71 6.22 7.30
C LEU A 415 16.79 5.96 6.22
N PRO A 416 17.54 4.85 6.33
CA PRO A 416 18.54 4.48 5.34
C PRO A 416 17.90 3.86 4.10
N TYR A 417 17.33 4.67 3.23
CA TYR A 417 16.70 4.18 2.00
C TYR A 417 17.70 3.61 0.99
N PRO A 418 17.29 2.57 0.23
CA PRO A 418 18.00 2.23 -1.01
C PRO A 418 17.93 3.42 -1.99
N LYS A 419 18.93 3.53 -2.88
CA LYS A 419 19.07 4.70 -3.77
C LYS A 419 17.81 5.07 -4.57
N HIS A 420 17.02 4.09 -4.97
CA HIS A 420 15.79 4.29 -5.74
C HIS A 420 14.58 4.76 -4.90
N LEU A 421 14.73 4.85 -3.57
CA LEU A 421 13.70 5.35 -2.66
C LEU A 421 14.11 6.65 -1.94
N ASN A 422 15.20 7.29 -2.37
CA ASN A 422 15.73 8.47 -1.70
C ASN A 422 14.79 9.69 -1.71
N ASN A 423 13.85 9.76 -2.65
CA ASN A 423 12.92 10.89 -2.74
C ASN A 423 11.62 10.68 -1.94
N VAL A 424 11.42 9.51 -1.32
CA VAL A 424 10.23 9.21 -0.51
C VAL A 424 9.95 10.30 0.53
N PRO A 425 10.93 10.79 1.33
CA PRO A 425 10.69 11.86 2.30
C PRO A 425 10.16 13.13 1.65
N PHE A 426 10.74 13.50 0.49
CA PHE A 426 10.33 14.71 -0.23
C PHE A 426 8.92 14.58 -0.81
N TYR A 427 8.61 13.46 -1.47
CA TYR A 427 7.27 13.25 -2.03
C TYR A 427 6.19 13.20 -0.94
N ALA A 428 6.46 12.50 0.15
CA ALA A 428 5.57 12.44 1.31
C ALA A 428 5.42 13.79 2.00
N GLY A 429 6.53 14.55 2.16
CA GLY A 429 6.54 15.87 2.80
C GLY A 429 5.96 17.00 1.95
N CYS A 430 5.52 16.75 0.71
CA CYS A 430 4.95 17.75 -0.18
C CYS A 430 3.46 17.55 -0.48
N HIS A 431 2.77 16.62 0.17
CA HIS A 431 1.37 16.29 -0.17
C HIS A 431 0.38 17.42 0.14
N HIS A 432 0.73 18.39 0.99
CA HIS A 432 -0.05 19.61 1.25
C HIS A 432 0.51 20.86 0.57
N GLU A 433 1.54 20.73 -0.25
CA GLU A 433 1.96 21.81 -1.12
C GLU A 433 0.96 22.00 -2.27
N LYS A 434 0.90 23.22 -2.80
CA LYS A 434 -0.04 23.60 -3.86
C LYS A 434 0.71 24.14 -5.07
N ILE A 435 0.17 23.93 -6.27
CA ILE A 435 0.79 24.42 -7.51
C ILE A 435 0.98 25.95 -7.51
N ASN A 436 0.09 26.68 -6.85
CA ASN A 436 0.15 28.16 -6.72
C ASN A 436 1.14 28.67 -5.65
N GLY A 437 1.80 27.77 -4.89
CA GLY A 437 2.73 28.14 -3.82
C GLY A 437 2.09 28.55 -2.49
N GLU A 438 0.76 28.47 -2.36
CA GLU A 438 0.03 28.77 -1.11
C GLU A 438 -0.09 27.55 -0.18
N GLY A 439 0.62 26.45 -0.50
CA GLY A 439 0.67 25.25 0.31
C GLY A 439 1.63 25.36 1.49
N TYR A 440 1.81 24.28 2.20
CA TYR A 440 2.73 24.17 3.34
C TYR A 440 3.44 22.80 3.31
N PRO A 441 4.63 22.67 3.96
CA PRO A 441 5.27 23.61 4.88
C PRO A 441 6.19 24.64 4.22
N ASN A 442 6.62 24.42 2.97
CA ASN A 442 7.70 25.20 2.33
C ASN A 442 7.19 26.24 1.32
N GLY A 443 5.95 26.11 0.84
CA GLY A 443 5.40 26.96 -0.20
C GLY A 443 6.00 26.69 -1.59
N TYR A 444 6.37 25.45 -1.87
CA TYR A 444 6.83 25.04 -3.20
C TYR A 444 5.74 25.23 -4.23
N SER A 445 6.12 25.63 -5.45
CA SER A 445 5.19 25.99 -6.51
C SER A 445 5.57 25.39 -7.86
N GLY A 446 4.59 25.17 -8.73
CA GLY A 446 4.81 24.79 -10.12
C GLY A 446 5.80 23.63 -10.29
N ASP A 447 6.88 23.87 -11.04
CA ASP A 447 7.86 22.85 -11.39
C ASP A 447 8.79 22.41 -10.23
N GLU A 448 8.75 23.11 -9.09
CA GLU A 448 9.47 22.68 -7.89
C GLU A 448 8.82 21.42 -7.28
N LEU A 449 7.55 21.18 -7.56
CA LEU A 449 6.81 20.00 -7.12
C LEU A 449 6.93 18.87 -8.15
N PRO A 450 7.56 17.75 -7.80
CA PRO A 450 7.62 16.60 -8.68
C PRO A 450 6.22 16.01 -8.91
N ILE A 451 6.05 15.37 -10.06
CA ILE A 451 4.75 14.78 -10.44
C ILE A 451 4.22 13.79 -9.38
N GLN A 452 5.11 13.09 -8.69
CA GLN A 452 4.76 12.15 -7.63
C GLN A 452 4.04 12.85 -6.47
N ALA A 453 4.57 13.97 -5.99
CA ALA A 453 3.96 14.77 -4.93
C ALA A 453 2.59 15.31 -5.35
N ARG A 454 2.47 15.81 -6.61
CA ARG A 454 1.21 16.31 -7.17
C ARG A 454 0.14 15.21 -7.27
N ILE A 455 0.54 13.97 -7.58
CA ILE A 455 -0.37 12.81 -7.60
C ILE A 455 -0.88 12.51 -6.20
N ILE A 456 0.02 12.47 -5.19
CA ILE A 456 -0.36 12.20 -3.79
C ILE A 456 -1.30 13.29 -3.29
N ALA A 457 -1.02 14.58 -3.57
CA ALA A 457 -1.89 15.69 -3.17
C ALA A 457 -3.31 15.57 -3.73
N LEU A 458 -3.47 15.22 -5.02
CA LEU A 458 -4.80 15.01 -5.61
C LEU A 458 -5.50 13.79 -4.98
N ALA A 459 -4.76 12.70 -4.75
CA ALA A 459 -5.29 11.48 -4.16
C ALA A 459 -5.79 11.70 -2.72
N ASP A 460 -5.00 12.43 -1.92
CA ASP A 460 -5.33 12.75 -0.52
C ASP A 460 -6.58 13.64 -0.43
N VAL A 461 -6.64 14.72 -1.22
CA VAL A 461 -7.83 15.60 -1.24
C VAL A 461 -9.08 14.83 -1.71
N PHE A 462 -8.97 14.01 -2.76
CA PHE A 462 -10.11 13.24 -3.26
C PHE A 462 -10.63 12.24 -2.23
N GLU A 463 -9.72 11.49 -1.62
CA GLU A 463 -10.05 10.56 -0.54
C GLU A 463 -10.68 11.32 0.63
N GLY A 464 -10.05 12.40 1.06
CA GLY A 464 -10.53 13.24 2.14
C GLY A 464 -11.95 13.80 1.93
N LEU A 465 -12.39 14.02 0.69
CA LEU A 465 -13.74 14.45 0.35
C LEU A 465 -14.76 13.31 0.30
N THR A 466 -14.33 12.10 -0.09
CA THR A 466 -15.21 10.96 -0.38
C THR A 466 -15.25 9.88 0.68
N ALA A 467 -14.35 9.92 1.68
CA ALA A 467 -14.24 8.91 2.74
C ALA A 467 -15.60 8.54 3.35
N PRO A 468 -15.99 7.23 3.34
CA PRO A 468 -17.31 6.79 3.76
C PRO A 468 -17.47 6.61 5.27
N ASP A 469 -16.37 6.67 6.03
CA ASP A 469 -16.22 6.24 7.41
C ASP A 469 -15.83 7.37 8.39
N ARG A 470 -16.04 8.63 8.01
CA ARG A 470 -15.80 9.76 8.91
C ARG A 470 -16.83 9.79 10.05
N PRO A 471 -16.41 9.85 11.33
CA PRO A 471 -17.32 9.71 12.46
C PRO A 471 -18.30 10.87 12.62
N TYR A 472 -17.99 12.06 12.05
CA TYR A 472 -18.77 13.30 12.29
C TYR A 472 -19.42 13.88 11.03
N LYS A 473 -19.11 13.35 9.85
CA LYS A 473 -19.66 13.86 8.57
C LYS A 473 -19.57 12.77 7.51
N ASP A 474 -20.69 12.40 6.92
CA ASP A 474 -20.67 11.51 5.77
C ASP A 474 -19.82 12.11 4.64
N GLY A 475 -19.12 11.24 3.89
CA GLY A 475 -18.41 11.65 2.69
C GLY A 475 -19.34 12.34 1.70
N TYR A 476 -18.81 13.30 0.96
CA TYR A 476 -19.62 14.01 -0.04
C TYR A 476 -20.08 13.06 -1.16
N PRO A 477 -21.24 13.35 -1.80
CA PRO A 477 -21.58 12.75 -3.08
C PRO A 477 -20.46 12.99 -4.09
N LEU A 478 -20.23 12.03 -4.97
CA LEU A 478 -19.12 12.04 -5.93
C LEU A 478 -19.12 13.29 -6.82
N SER A 479 -20.32 13.72 -7.28
CA SER A 479 -20.46 14.96 -8.06
C SER A 479 -19.96 16.20 -7.30
N LYS A 480 -20.25 16.27 -5.99
CA LYS A 480 -19.81 17.40 -5.15
C LYS A 480 -18.31 17.36 -4.92
N ALA A 481 -17.75 16.19 -4.62
CA ALA A 481 -16.31 16.02 -4.46
C ALA A 481 -15.53 16.42 -5.72
N MET A 482 -16.00 15.98 -6.90
CA MET A 482 -15.38 16.33 -8.18
C MET A 482 -15.49 17.82 -8.50
N ASN A 483 -16.59 18.48 -8.13
CA ASN A 483 -16.72 19.94 -8.28
C ASN A 483 -15.74 20.70 -7.37
N ILE A 484 -15.53 20.25 -6.14
CA ILE A 484 -14.54 20.86 -5.23
C ILE A 484 -13.14 20.74 -5.85
N LEU A 485 -12.74 19.53 -6.29
CA LEU A 485 -11.45 19.34 -6.98
C LEU A 485 -11.31 20.23 -8.22
N ARG A 486 -12.39 20.41 -8.98
CA ARG A 486 -12.41 21.31 -10.14
C ARG A 486 -12.09 22.75 -9.74
N PHE A 487 -12.71 23.28 -8.69
CA PHE A 487 -12.43 24.63 -8.21
C PHE A 487 -11.00 24.76 -7.71
N MET A 488 -10.51 23.79 -6.93
CA MET A 488 -9.09 23.77 -6.49
C MET A 488 -8.13 23.77 -7.70
N THR A 489 -8.48 23.07 -8.78
CA THR A 489 -7.68 23.04 -10.01
C THR A 489 -7.74 24.40 -10.74
N LEU A 490 -8.89 25.05 -10.78
CA LEU A 490 -9.03 26.40 -11.36
C LEU A 490 -8.26 27.46 -10.57
N ASP A 491 -8.18 27.30 -9.25
CA ASP A 491 -7.43 28.18 -8.36
C ASP A 491 -5.91 27.83 -8.32
N ASN A 492 -5.47 26.92 -9.21
CA ASN A 492 -4.10 26.39 -9.27
C ASN A 492 -3.61 25.80 -7.94
N GLU A 493 -4.49 25.21 -7.15
CA GLU A 493 -4.07 24.43 -5.97
C GLU A 493 -3.63 23.03 -6.38
N LEU A 494 -4.30 22.39 -7.34
CA LEU A 494 -4.02 21.07 -7.87
C LEU A 494 -3.52 21.12 -9.32
N ASP A 495 -2.77 20.08 -9.73
CA ASP A 495 -2.25 19.95 -11.09
C ASP A 495 -3.38 19.68 -12.09
N LYS A 496 -3.51 20.57 -13.06
CA LYS A 496 -4.56 20.54 -14.10
C LYS A 496 -4.45 19.29 -15.00
N ASP A 497 -3.25 18.90 -15.38
CA ASP A 497 -3.05 17.78 -16.31
C ASP A 497 -3.37 16.44 -15.64
N ILE A 498 -2.96 16.28 -14.36
CA ILE A 498 -3.30 15.11 -13.55
C ILE A 498 -4.80 15.05 -13.30
N TYR A 499 -5.44 16.18 -12.95
CA TYR A 499 -6.88 16.27 -12.74
C TYR A 499 -7.67 15.91 -14.01
N ASN A 500 -7.31 16.48 -15.17
CA ASN A 500 -7.97 16.15 -16.43
C ASN A 500 -7.78 14.67 -16.83
N LEU A 501 -6.61 14.08 -16.56
CA LEU A 501 -6.38 12.65 -16.76
C LEU A 501 -7.25 11.81 -15.82
N PHE A 502 -7.37 12.20 -14.55
CA PHE A 502 -8.19 11.53 -13.54
C PHE A 502 -9.65 11.41 -13.98
N ILE A 503 -10.19 12.45 -14.65
CA ILE A 503 -11.53 12.44 -15.24
C ILE A 503 -11.56 11.60 -16.52
N ASN A 504 -10.68 11.90 -17.50
CA ASN A 504 -10.73 11.30 -18.83
C ASN A 504 -10.51 9.77 -18.81
N GLN A 505 -9.71 9.26 -17.86
CA GLN A 505 -9.46 7.84 -17.66
C GLN A 505 -10.43 7.19 -16.67
N LYS A 506 -11.39 7.98 -16.13
CA LYS A 506 -12.40 7.56 -15.15
C LYS A 506 -11.79 6.90 -13.91
N VAL A 507 -10.62 7.36 -13.49
CA VAL A 507 -9.95 6.83 -12.30
C VAL A 507 -10.82 7.03 -11.08
N TYR A 508 -11.43 8.22 -10.93
CA TYR A 508 -12.36 8.55 -9.85
C TYR A 508 -13.54 7.59 -9.75
N LEU A 509 -14.07 7.15 -10.90
CA LEU A 509 -15.24 6.25 -10.94
C LEU A 509 -14.84 4.81 -10.57
N LYS A 510 -13.74 4.31 -11.14
CA LYS A 510 -13.22 2.98 -10.80
C LYS A 510 -12.94 2.84 -9.32
N TYR A 511 -12.30 3.85 -8.73
CA TYR A 511 -12.08 3.87 -7.30
C TYR A 511 -13.39 3.93 -6.51
N ALA A 512 -14.33 4.78 -6.92
CA ALA A 512 -15.60 4.95 -6.24
C ALA A 512 -16.42 3.64 -6.18
N GLU A 513 -16.47 2.88 -7.27
CA GLU A 513 -17.20 1.60 -7.35
C GLU A 513 -16.69 0.55 -6.34
N GLU A 514 -15.43 0.64 -5.91
CA GLU A 514 -14.80 -0.32 -5.01
C GLU A 514 -14.73 0.17 -3.55
N ASN A 515 -14.67 1.50 -3.33
CA ASN A 515 -14.23 2.05 -2.04
C ASN A 515 -15.21 2.99 -1.35
N ILE A 516 -16.27 3.48 -2.02
CA ILE A 516 -17.26 4.36 -1.40
C ILE A 516 -18.66 3.75 -1.39
N LYS A 517 -19.59 4.34 -0.61
CA LYS A 517 -20.96 3.85 -0.52
C LYS A 517 -21.72 4.10 -1.82
N ASP A 518 -22.54 3.15 -2.27
CA ASP A 518 -23.40 3.30 -3.46
C ASP A 518 -24.24 4.59 -3.41
N SER A 519 -24.68 5.03 -2.24
CA SER A 519 -25.46 6.24 -2.03
C SER A 519 -24.68 7.53 -2.32
N GLN A 520 -23.36 7.49 -2.39
CA GLN A 520 -22.49 8.62 -2.72
C GLN A 520 -22.20 8.69 -4.24
N ILE A 521 -22.42 7.59 -4.97
CA ILE A 521 -22.17 7.51 -6.42
C ILE A 521 -23.39 8.08 -7.16
N ASP A 522 -23.34 9.36 -7.46
CA ASP A 522 -24.37 10.08 -8.18
C ASP A 522 -23.95 10.40 -9.63
N LYS A 523 -24.87 10.96 -10.40
CA LYS A 523 -24.63 11.23 -11.81
C LYS A 523 -23.70 12.44 -12.00
N ILE A 524 -22.63 12.24 -12.76
CA ILE A 524 -21.61 13.25 -13.07
C ILE A 524 -21.65 13.63 -14.55
N ASN A 525 -21.53 14.93 -14.84
CA ASN A 525 -21.31 15.46 -16.18
C ASN A 525 -19.81 15.74 -16.40
N GLU A 526 -19.08 14.75 -16.92
CA GLU A 526 -17.63 14.83 -17.13
C GLU A 526 -17.20 16.04 -18.00
N LYS A 527 -18.04 16.45 -18.96
CA LYS A 527 -17.69 17.59 -19.83
C LYS A 527 -17.65 18.93 -19.10
N GLU A 528 -18.44 19.09 -18.04
CA GLU A 528 -18.45 20.28 -17.21
C GLU A 528 -17.34 20.32 -16.18
N LEU A 529 -16.76 19.16 -15.88
CA LEU A 529 -15.68 19.03 -14.90
C LEU A 529 -14.30 19.32 -15.48
N LEU A 530 -14.08 19.18 -16.78
CA LEU A 530 -12.77 19.43 -17.39
C LEU A 530 -12.36 20.90 -17.25
N VAL A 531 -11.07 21.12 -16.99
CA VAL A 531 -10.44 22.44 -16.77
C VAL A 531 -9.43 22.77 -17.87
#